data_390afd99c9d43f8b94a83018db018b5c
#
_entry.id   390afd99c9d43f8b94a83018db018b5c
#
_cell.length_a   1.000
_cell.length_b   1.000
_cell.length_c   1.000
_cell.angle_alpha   90.00
_cell.angle_beta   90.00
_cell.angle_gamma   90.00
#
_symmetry.space_group_name_H-M   'P 1'
#
loop_
_entity.id
_entity.type
_entity.pdbx_description
1 polymer ?
#
loop_
_entity_poly.entity_id
_entity_poly.type
_entity_poly.pdbx_seq_one_letter_code
_entity_poly.pdbx_strand_id
1 'polypeptide(L)'
;MGGNAKTYPESEVRYRLADELPRWRFADGHIERVFATSGWRSSLLAANAIGHLAEAAWHHPDLVVSFRTVTVRLMTHDSNGITDLDFALAKKIEELIGWRPAQEGSPLPGTPDSPQFKYLDYDDPLAKKYK
;
A
#
# COMPACT_ATOMS: atom_id res chain seq x y z
N MET A 1 9.06 -5.05 20.95
CA MET A 1 9.75 -4.56 19.76
C MET A 1 9.22 -3.23 19.31
N GLY A 2 7.98 -3.11 18.96
CA GLY A 2 7.39 -1.86 18.54
C GLY A 2 6.84 -0.98 19.65
N GLY A 3 6.78 -1.46 20.88
CA GLY A 3 6.07 -0.79 21.96
C GLY A 3 6.59 0.58 22.34
N ASN A 4 7.85 0.88 21.99
CA ASN A 4 8.47 2.16 22.31
C ASN A 4 8.59 3.09 21.11
N ALA A 5 8.01 2.72 19.98
CA ALA A 5 8.04 3.57 18.80
C ALA A 5 7.21 4.83 19.05
N LYS A 6 7.74 5.96 18.59
CA LYS A 6 7.07 7.24 18.74
C LYS A 6 5.86 7.31 17.81
N THR A 7 4.70 7.67 18.38
CA THR A 7 3.50 7.92 17.59
C THR A 7 3.46 9.37 17.13
N TYR A 8 2.80 9.58 16.00
CA TYR A 8 2.62 10.92 15.44
C TYR A 8 1.17 11.37 15.62
N PRO A 9 0.94 12.65 15.91
CA PRO A 9 -0.42 13.17 15.95
C PRO A 9 -1.04 13.15 14.55
N GLU A 10 -2.36 13.06 14.50
CA GLU A 10 -3.10 12.93 13.24
C GLU A 10 -2.71 14.00 12.22
N SER A 11 -2.56 15.26 12.66
CA SER A 11 -2.22 16.35 11.74
C SER A 11 -0.88 16.11 11.05
N GLU A 12 0.10 15.57 11.78
CA GLU A 12 1.41 15.27 11.21
C GLU A 12 1.33 14.06 10.29
N VAL A 13 0.54 13.04 10.66
CA VAL A 13 0.32 11.87 9.79
C VAL A 13 -0.26 12.33 8.45
N ARG A 14 -1.29 13.16 8.47
CA ARG A 14 -1.93 13.66 7.24
C ARG A 14 -0.95 14.46 6.39
N TYR A 15 -0.15 15.29 7.02
CA TYR A 15 0.87 16.08 6.31
C TYR A 15 1.88 15.17 5.62
N ARG A 16 2.42 14.19 6.35
CA ARG A 16 3.41 13.28 5.80
C ARG A 16 2.84 12.42 4.66
N LEU A 17 1.59 11.98 4.79
CA LEU A 17 0.96 11.22 3.71
C LEU A 17 0.83 12.07 2.46
N ALA A 18 0.38 13.31 2.60
CA ALA A 18 0.24 14.20 1.46
C ALA A 18 1.58 14.46 0.76
N ASP A 19 2.66 14.54 1.52
CA ASP A 19 4.00 14.81 1.00
C ASP A 19 4.67 13.56 0.40
N GLU A 20 4.59 12.43 1.09
CA GLU A 20 5.40 11.25 0.78
C GLU A 20 4.60 10.09 0.19
N LEU A 21 3.32 9.98 0.53
CA LEU A 21 2.46 8.86 0.15
C LEU A 21 1.07 9.36 -0.23
N PRO A 22 0.96 10.13 -1.31
CA PRO A 22 -0.29 10.86 -1.61
C PRO A 22 -1.49 9.95 -1.93
N ARG A 23 -1.26 8.68 -2.19
CA ARG A 23 -2.34 7.72 -2.43
C ARG A 23 -2.81 7.00 -1.17
N TRP A 24 -2.16 7.29 -0.04
CA TRP A 24 -2.56 6.76 1.25
C TRP A 24 -3.36 7.82 1.99
N ARG A 25 -4.26 7.38 2.87
CA ARG A 25 -5.04 8.30 3.69
C ARG A 25 -5.05 7.83 5.14
N PHE A 26 -5.31 8.76 6.04
CA PHE A 26 -5.54 8.42 7.44
C PHE A 26 -7.03 8.17 7.64
N ALA A 27 -7.37 7.01 8.18
CA ALA A 27 -8.76 6.62 8.42
C ALA A 27 -8.84 5.67 9.61
N ASP A 28 -9.69 5.99 10.57
CA ASP A 28 -9.95 5.12 11.74
C ASP A 28 -8.69 4.68 12.45
N GLY A 29 -7.76 5.61 12.66
CA GLY A 29 -6.52 5.33 13.38
C GLY A 29 -5.48 4.56 12.59
N HIS A 30 -5.69 4.35 11.29
CA HIS A 30 -4.77 3.64 10.39
C HIS A 30 -4.34 4.53 9.25
N ILE A 31 -3.19 4.23 8.64
CA ILE A 31 -2.94 4.72 7.29
C ILE A 31 -3.39 3.62 6.33
N GLU A 32 -4.05 4.03 5.25
CA GLU A 32 -4.81 3.11 4.42
C GLU A 32 -4.57 3.38 2.94
N ARG A 33 -4.40 2.30 2.17
CA ARG A 33 -4.24 2.35 0.72
C ARG A 33 -5.18 1.35 0.07
N VAL A 34 -5.91 1.78 -0.93
CA VAL A 34 -6.76 0.89 -1.74
C VAL A 34 -6.09 0.70 -3.08
N PHE A 35 -5.69 -0.53 -3.38
CA PHE A 35 -5.16 -0.89 -4.70
C PHE A 35 -6.28 -1.45 -5.54
N ALA A 36 -6.52 -0.87 -6.71
CA ALA A 36 -7.46 -1.42 -7.68
C ALA A 36 -6.75 -2.46 -8.54
N THR A 37 -7.41 -3.58 -8.77
CA THR A 37 -6.88 -4.70 -9.53
C THR A 37 -7.82 -5.07 -10.66
N SER A 38 -7.37 -5.97 -11.52
CA SER A 38 -8.17 -6.40 -12.67
C SER A 38 -9.14 -7.51 -12.34
N GLY A 39 -9.02 -8.15 -11.18
CA GLY A 39 -9.89 -9.25 -10.80
C GLY A 39 -9.33 -10.05 -9.64
N TRP A 40 -9.95 -11.19 -9.38
CA TRP A 40 -9.65 -12.00 -8.18
C TRP A 40 -8.20 -12.48 -8.13
N ARG A 41 -7.68 -13.00 -9.24
CA ARG A 41 -6.28 -13.45 -9.30
C ARG A 41 -5.32 -12.32 -8.97
N SER A 42 -5.56 -11.16 -9.56
CA SER A 42 -4.71 -9.99 -9.34
C SER A 42 -4.79 -9.52 -7.90
N SER A 43 -5.98 -9.54 -7.30
CA SER A 43 -6.14 -9.19 -5.89
C SER A 43 -5.38 -10.14 -4.99
N LEU A 44 -5.48 -11.45 -5.23
CA LEU A 44 -4.74 -12.43 -4.43
C LEU A 44 -3.23 -12.27 -4.61
N LEU A 45 -2.79 -12.01 -5.84
CA LEU A 45 -1.37 -11.84 -6.12
C LEU A 45 -0.81 -10.60 -5.40
N ALA A 46 -1.54 -9.49 -5.45
CA ALA A 46 -1.14 -8.28 -4.73
C ALA A 46 -1.12 -8.52 -3.22
N ALA A 47 -2.15 -9.16 -2.69
CA ALA A 47 -2.22 -9.47 -1.26
C ALA A 47 -1.04 -10.35 -0.83
N ASN A 48 -0.70 -11.36 -1.62
CA ASN A 48 0.43 -12.23 -1.32
C ASN A 48 1.76 -11.47 -1.34
N ALA A 49 1.95 -10.58 -2.29
CA ALA A 49 3.16 -9.76 -2.34
C ALA A 49 3.28 -8.86 -1.12
N ILE A 50 2.18 -8.24 -0.71
CA ILE A 50 2.15 -7.41 0.49
C ILE A 50 2.41 -8.26 1.73
N GLY A 51 1.83 -9.45 1.79
CA GLY A 51 2.04 -10.40 2.88
C GLY A 51 3.50 -10.76 3.04
N HIS A 52 4.19 -11.01 1.93
CA HIS A 52 5.64 -11.29 1.96
C HIS A 52 6.41 -10.10 2.56
N LEU A 53 6.10 -8.90 2.12
CA LEU A 53 6.78 -7.70 2.63
C LEU A 53 6.53 -7.52 4.13
N ALA A 54 5.31 -7.73 4.58
CA ALA A 54 4.94 -7.60 5.98
C ALA A 54 5.71 -8.60 6.85
N GLU A 55 5.83 -9.83 6.36
CA GLU A 55 6.56 -10.87 7.07
C GLU A 55 8.06 -10.54 7.13
N ALA A 56 8.62 -10.10 6.03
CA ALA A 56 10.02 -9.70 5.98
C ALA A 56 10.31 -8.49 6.87
N ALA A 57 9.38 -7.56 6.93
CA ALA A 57 9.51 -6.35 7.75
C ALA A 57 9.18 -6.60 9.23
N TRP A 58 8.49 -7.71 9.52
CA TRP A 58 7.94 -8.03 10.84
C TRP A 58 7.04 -6.90 11.36
N HIS A 59 6.18 -6.43 10.46
CA HIS A 59 5.17 -5.42 10.77
C HIS A 59 3.97 -5.73 9.88
N HIS A 60 2.81 -6.01 10.47
CA HIS A 60 1.73 -6.66 9.74
C HIS A 60 0.52 -5.75 9.60
N PRO A 61 0.09 -5.48 8.36
CA PRO A 61 -1.14 -4.74 8.11
C PRO A 61 -2.37 -5.62 8.29
N ASP A 62 -3.53 -4.96 8.34
CA ASP A 62 -4.77 -5.64 8.03
C ASP A 62 -5.00 -5.53 6.52
N LEU A 63 -5.43 -6.60 5.90
CA LEU A 63 -5.73 -6.63 4.48
C LEU A 63 -7.19 -6.98 4.26
N VAL A 64 -7.85 -6.23 3.39
CA VAL A 64 -9.17 -6.60 2.90
C VAL A 64 -9.03 -6.94 1.43
N VAL A 65 -9.22 -8.20 1.09
CA VAL A 65 -9.06 -8.70 -0.27
C VAL A 65 -10.46 -8.86 -0.88
N SER A 66 -10.71 -8.11 -1.94
CA SER A 66 -11.97 -8.14 -2.66
C SER A 66 -11.72 -8.49 -4.11
N PHE A 67 -12.78 -8.68 -4.89
CA PHE A 67 -12.64 -9.11 -6.27
C PHE A 67 -11.71 -8.20 -7.08
N ARG A 68 -11.86 -6.88 -6.91
CA ARG A 68 -11.10 -5.90 -7.69
C ARG A 68 -10.31 -4.91 -6.84
N THR A 69 -10.18 -5.16 -5.54
CA THR A 69 -9.42 -4.26 -4.67
C THR A 69 -8.68 -5.04 -3.61
N VAL A 70 -7.57 -4.46 -3.18
CA VAL A 70 -6.88 -4.87 -1.96
C VAL A 70 -6.71 -3.62 -1.12
N THR A 71 -7.29 -3.62 0.07
CA THR A 71 -7.14 -2.52 1.01
C THR A 71 -6.08 -2.89 2.03
N VAL A 72 -5.10 -2.02 2.18
CA VAL A 72 -4.00 -2.19 3.14
C VAL A 72 -4.20 -1.18 4.25
N ARG A 73 -4.21 -1.65 5.50
CA ARG A 73 -4.38 -0.78 6.66
C ARG A 73 -3.24 -1.03 7.64
N LEU A 74 -2.52 0.02 7.98
CA LEU A 74 -1.35 -0.05 8.85
C LEU A 74 -1.53 0.82 10.08
N MET A 75 -1.19 0.25 11.21
CA MET A 75 -0.96 0.97 12.46
C MET A 75 -0.01 0.15 13.32
N THR A 76 0.60 0.77 14.30
CA THR A 76 1.49 0.08 15.24
C THR A 76 0.71 -0.23 16.52
N HIS A 77 0.27 -1.47 16.64
CA HIS A 77 -0.61 -1.88 17.74
C HIS A 77 0.04 -1.67 19.12
N ASP A 78 1.31 -2.02 19.24
CA ASP A 78 2.02 -1.88 20.53
C ASP A 78 2.11 -0.43 21.01
N SER A 79 2.12 0.51 20.07
CA SER A 79 2.19 1.95 20.37
C SER A 79 0.82 2.62 20.29
N ASN A 80 -0.19 1.89 19.84
CA ASN A 80 -1.55 2.37 19.64
C ASN A 80 -1.61 3.65 18.80
N GLY A 81 -0.95 3.62 17.65
CA GLY A 81 -0.93 4.78 16.75
C GLY A 81 -0.03 4.56 15.55
N ILE A 82 0.17 5.62 14.80
CA ILE A 82 1.00 5.61 13.60
C ILE A 82 2.43 5.98 13.98
N THR A 83 3.37 5.16 13.54
CA THR A 83 4.80 5.34 13.82
C THR A 83 5.59 5.31 12.51
N ASP A 84 6.91 5.48 12.62
CA ASP A 84 7.80 5.34 11.46
C ASP A 84 7.74 3.95 10.84
N LEU A 85 7.39 2.92 11.62
CA LEU A 85 7.23 1.57 11.08
C LEU A 85 6.15 1.53 10.00
N ASP A 86 5.05 2.22 10.24
CA ASP A 86 3.94 2.26 9.30
C ASP A 86 4.33 2.99 8.02
N PHE A 87 4.99 4.13 8.14
CA PHE A 87 5.45 4.88 6.96
C PHE A 87 6.49 4.10 6.17
N ALA A 88 7.42 3.46 6.85
CA ALA A 88 8.48 2.70 6.17
C ALA A 88 7.89 1.53 5.37
N LEU A 89 6.97 0.78 5.98
CA LEU A 89 6.35 -0.34 5.27
C LEU A 89 5.45 0.15 4.14
N ALA A 90 4.69 1.23 4.37
CA ALA A 90 3.84 1.81 3.33
C ALA A 90 4.65 2.22 2.10
N LYS A 91 5.82 2.84 2.31
CA LYS A 91 6.70 3.22 1.20
C LYS A 91 7.19 2.01 0.42
N LYS A 92 7.55 0.95 1.12
CA LYS A 92 8.01 -0.27 0.46
C LYS A 92 6.88 -0.93 -0.32
N ILE A 93 5.69 -0.95 0.22
CA ILE A 93 4.52 -1.49 -0.47
C ILE A 93 4.25 -0.71 -1.77
N GLU A 94 4.25 0.64 -1.70
CA GLU A 94 4.06 1.46 -2.89
C GLU A 94 5.14 1.20 -3.93
N GLU A 95 6.39 1.13 -3.51
CA GLU A 95 7.52 0.90 -4.39
C GLU A 95 7.41 -0.43 -5.11
N LEU A 96 7.06 -1.50 -4.39
CA LEU A 96 7.01 -2.83 -4.96
C LEU A 96 5.75 -3.09 -5.77
N ILE A 97 4.59 -2.73 -5.24
CA ILE A 97 3.32 -2.96 -5.95
C ILE A 97 3.21 -2.03 -7.16
N GLY A 98 3.70 -0.80 -7.03
CA GLY A 98 3.68 0.17 -8.13
C GLY A 98 4.83 0.04 -9.11
N TRP A 99 5.68 -0.97 -8.97
CA TRP A 99 6.85 -1.13 -9.82
C TRP A 99 6.48 -1.40 -11.27
N ARG A 100 6.95 -0.55 -12.16
CA ARG A 100 6.74 -0.67 -13.62
C ARG A 100 8.09 -0.59 -14.31
N PRO A 101 8.75 -1.73 -14.56
CA PRO A 101 10.14 -1.74 -15.03
C PRO A 101 10.34 -1.01 -16.36
N ALA A 102 9.37 -1.06 -17.26
CA ALA A 102 9.51 -0.38 -18.55
C ALA A 102 9.68 1.13 -18.40
N GLN A 103 9.09 1.72 -17.36
CA GLN A 103 9.20 3.16 -17.11
C GLN A 103 10.55 3.57 -16.56
N GLU A 104 11.30 2.61 -16.03
CA GLU A 104 12.63 2.85 -15.47
C GLU A 104 13.75 2.61 -16.49
N GLY A 105 13.40 2.26 -17.70
CA GLY A 105 14.39 1.92 -18.72
C GLY A 105 15.00 0.53 -18.51
N SER A 106 14.38 -0.32 -17.71
CA SER A 106 14.79 -1.70 -17.51
C SER A 106 14.61 -2.50 -18.80
N PRO A 107 15.42 -3.55 -19.04
CA PRO A 107 15.17 -4.46 -20.15
C PRO A 107 13.88 -5.29 -19.99
N LEU A 108 13.28 -5.30 -18.81
CA LEU A 108 12.02 -6.01 -18.59
C LEU A 108 10.87 -5.24 -19.27
N PRO A 109 10.04 -5.91 -20.08
CA PRO A 109 9.01 -5.21 -20.85
C PRO A 109 7.82 -4.72 -20.02
N GLY A 110 7.61 -5.33 -18.86
CA GLY A 110 6.42 -5.05 -18.04
C GLY A 110 5.19 -5.79 -18.56
N THR A 111 4.10 -5.65 -17.83
CA THR A 111 2.83 -6.27 -18.21
C THR A 111 2.33 -5.65 -19.51
N PRO A 112 1.93 -6.46 -20.51
CA PRO A 112 1.39 -5.91 -21.75
C PRO A 112 0.18 -5.01 -21.52
N ASP A 113 0.08 -3.95 -22.28
CA ASP A 113 -1.02 -3.00 -22.21
C ASP A 113 -2.25 -3.56 -22.91
N SER A 114 -2.86 -4.55 -22.30
CA SER A 114 -4.02 -5.24 -22.83
C SER A 114 -4.95 -5.58 -21.67
N PRO A 115 -6.27 -5.38 -21.82
CA PRO A 115 -7.21 -5.73 -20.75
C PRO A 115 -7.08 -7.18 -20.28
N GLN A 116 -6.70 -8.07 -21.19
CA GLN A 116 -6.55 -9.50 -20.90
C GLN A 116 -5.45 -9.77 -19.89
N PHE A 117 -4.37 -8.97 -19.91
CA PHE A 117 -3.20 -9.20 -19.05
C PHE A 117 -3.07 -8.18 -17.92
N LYS A 118 -3.91 -7.16 -17.90
CA LYS A 118 -3.85 -6.10 -16.91
C LYS A 118 -3.89 -6.69 -15.51
N TYR A 119 -2.95 -6.25 -14.68
CA TYR A 119 -2.81 -6.73 -13.32
C TYR A 119 -3.34 -5.71 -12.32
N LEU A 120 -2.79 -4.49 -12.37
CA LEU A 120 -3.15 -3.40 -11.48
C LEU A 120 -3.65 -2.22 -12.29
N ASP A 121 -4.53 -1.45 -11.70
CA ASP A 121 -4.96 -0.18 -12.27
C ASP A 121 -4.13 0.92 -11.63
N TYR A 122 -3.07 1.33 -12.31
CA TYR A 122 -2.14 2.34 -11.79
C TYR A 122 -2.76 3.73 -11.74
N ASP A 123 -3.73 4.00 -12.59
CA ASP A 123 -4.46 5.27 -12.62
C ASP A 123 -5.78 5.16 -11.85
N ASP A 124 -5.72 4.46 -10.77
CA ASP A 124 -6.82 3.99 -9.96
C ASP A 124 -7.84 5.08 -9.65
N PRO A 125 -9.06 5.01 -10.21
CA PRO A 125 -10.10 5.98 -9.87
C PRO A 125 -10.56 5.87 -8.43
N LEU A 126 -10.37 4.71 -7.79
CA LEU A 126 -10.73 4.54 -6.38
C LEU A 126 -9.84 5.38 -5.48
N ALA A 127 -8.58 5.57 -5.84
CA ALA A 127 -7.68 6.43 -5.08
C ALA A 127 -8.21 7.84 -4.98
N LYS A 128 -8.92 8.32 -6.00
CA LYS A 128 -9.48 9.66 -6.03
C LYS A 128 -10.67 9.80 -5.08
N LYS A 129 -11.38 8.71 -4.81
CA LYS A 129 -12.53 8.74 -3.91
C LYS A 129 -12.13 8.93 -2.45
N TYR A 130 -10.91 8.59 -2.12
CA TYR A 130 -10.43 8.56 -0.74
C TYR A 130 -9.50 9.72 -0.40
N LYS A 131 -9.38 10.67 -1.30
CA LYS A 131 -8.56 11.86 -1.03
C LYS A 131 -9.27 12.90 -0.18
#